data_19091628f1f14d1620996867bd9ab740
#
_entry.id   19091628f1f14d1620996867bd9ab740
#
_cell.length_a   1.000
_cell.length_b   1.000
_cell.length_c   1.000
_cell.angle_alpha   90.00
_cell.angle_beta   90.00
_cell.angle_gamma   90.00
#
_symmetry.space_group_name_H-M   'P 1'
#
loop_
_entity.id
_entity.type
_entity.pdbx_description
1 polymer ?
#
loop_
_entity_poly.entity_id
_entity_poly.type
_entity_poly.pdbx_seq_one_letter_code
_entity_poly.pdbx_strand_id
1 'polypeptide(L)'
;QRYPYYDISDPAVTNNLSLLAESVHYYRSKILISKLGSFPDGYDVCDCDAPAKPRPGTSGGPLRAATEEIMDASIQKLLDVFAVYQTCGFDGVSLHMSYQSFFGGSFLSPLTNHRTDEYGGCLKNRARFPLRLCRAIKERFGTDFLVEVLISGEERAGGISVDDTIEFSKLAEGLIDILQIRAMDIELSHPTGYNSVD
;
A
#
# COMPACT_ATOMS: atom_id res chain seq x y z
N GLN A 1 1.27 -3.90 -24.09
CA GLN A 1 0.61 -5.10 -23.55
C GLN A 1 -0.01 -4.74 -22.23
N ARG A 2 -1.35 -4.73 -22.14
CA ARG A 2 -2.05 -4.63 -20.85
C ARG A 2 -1.83 -5.97 -20.14
N TYR A 3 -1.28 -5.93 -18.93
CA TYR A 3 -1.33 -7.10 -18.06
C TYR A 3 -2.80 -7.48 -17.85
N PRO A 4 -3.17 -8.75 -18.02
CA PRO A 4 -4.55 -9.14 -17.75
C PRO A 4 -4.86 -8.85 -16.29
N TYR A 5 -5.83 -7.96 -16.06
CA TYR A 5 -6.41 -7.81 -14.72
C TYR A 5 -7.20 -9.08 -14.44
N TYR A 6 -6.80 -9.82 -13.42
CA TYR A 6 -7.60 -10.94 -12.96
C TYR A 6 -8.89 -10.41 -12.34
N ASP A 7 -10.00 -10.82 -12.90
CA ASP A 7 -11.30 -10.54 -12.31
C ASP A 7 -11.57 -11.52 -11.17
N ILE A 8 -11.43 -11.04 -9.93
CA ILE A 8 -11.67 -11.86 -8.74
C ILE A 8 -13.15 -12.22 -8.53
N SER A 9 -14.08 -11.72 -9.35
CA SER A 9 -15.46 -12.16 -9.39
C SER A 9 -15.65 -13.40 -10.27
N ASP A 10 -14.66 -13.74 -11.11
CA ASP A 10 -14.67 -14.96 -11.93
C ASP A 10 -14.37 -16.20 -11.07
N PRO A 11 -15.30 -17.17 -10.99
CA PRO A 11 -15.07 -18.42 -10.25
C PRO A 11 -13.83 -19.20 -10.70
N ALA A 12 -13.43 -19.10 -11.96
CA ALA A 12 -12.21 -19.77 -12.44
C ALA A 12 -10.94 -19.14 -11.82
N VAL A 13 -10.95 -17.82 -11.62
CA VAL A 13 -9.85 -17.09 -10.96
C VAL A 13 -9.79 -17.47 -9.50
N THR A 14 -10.91 -17.41 -8.77
CA THR A 14 -10.95 -17.75 -7.33
C THR A 14 -10.59 -19.21 -7.07
N ASN A 15 -11.03 -20.15 -7.92
CA ASN A 15 -10.60 -21.55 -7.83
C ASN A 15 -9.08 -21.72 -7.99
N ASN A 16 -8.46 -21.03 -8.94
CA ASN A 16 -7.01 -21.08 -9.11
C ASN A 16 -6.27 -20.45 -7.91
N LEU A 17 -6.79 -19.38 -7.34
CA LEU A 17 -6.24 -18.77 -6.11
C LEU A 17 -6.32 -19.74 -4.93
N SER A 18 -7.43 -20.47 -4.77
CA SER A 18 -7.57 -21.48 -3.72
C SER A 18 -6.59 -22.64 -3.89
N LEU A 19 -6.44 -23.17 -5.13
CA LEU A 19 -5.45 -24.20 -5.42
C LEU A 19 -4.00 -23.74 -5.16
N LEU A 20 -3.71 -22.45 -5.43
CA LEU A 20 -2.42 -21.87 -5.10
C LEU A 20 -2.19 -21.84 -3.59
N ALA A 21 -3.17 -21.37 -2.81
CA ALA A 21 -3.10 -21.33 -1.36
C ALA A 21 -2.90 -22.74 -0.77
N GLU A 22 -3.69 -23.73 -1.21
CA GLU A 22 -3.55 -25.12 -0.81
C GLU A 22 -2.16 -25.69 -1.13
N SER A 23 -1.61 -25.37 -2.30
CA SER A 23 -0.28 -25.82 -2.72
C SER A 23 0.82 -25.26 -1.81
N VAL A 24 0.69 -24.00 -1.39
CA VAL A 24 1.64 -23.37 -0.45
C VAL A 24 1.50 -23.99 0.94
N HIS A 25 0.27 -24.21 1.41
CA HIS A 25 -0.02 -24.80 2.71
C HIS A 25 0.43 -26.27 2.80
N TYR A 26 0.42 -27.00 1.69
CA TYR A 26 1.00 -28.36 1.64
C TYR A 26 2.43 -28.40 2.16
N TYR A 27 3.22 -27.35 1.88
CA TYR A 27 4.59 -27.21 2.40
C TYR A 27 4.68 -26.48 3.73
N ARG A 28 3.56 -26.31 4.47
CA ARG A 28 3.45 -25.63 5.76
C ARG A 28 3.93 -24.16 5.73
N SER A 29 3.84 -23.54 4.57
CA SER A 29 4.18 -22.13 4.36
C SER A 29 2.93 -21.26 4.36
N LYS A 30 3.11 -19.96 4.56
CA LYS A 30 2.05 -18.95 4.51
C LYS A 30 2.05 -18.23 3.16
N ILE A 31 0.89 -17.78 2.73
CA ILE A 31 0.74 -17.01 1.49
C ILE A 31 0.02 -15.69 1.77
N LEU A 32 0.63 -14.59 1.34
CA LEU A 32 0.06 -13.26 1.43
C LEU A 32 -0.19 -12.70 0.03
N ILE A 33 -1.29 -11.98 -0.14
CA ILE A 33 -1.53 -11.24 -1.38
C ILE A 33 -0.88 -9.86 -1.30
N SER A 34 -0.02 -9.55 -2.28
CA SER A 34 0.49 -8.19 -2.42
C SER A 34 -0.50 -7.35 -3.20
N LYS A 35 -1.00 -6.28 -2.58
CA LYS A 35 -1.94 -5.37 -3.20
C LYS A 35 -1.49 -3.93 -3.08
N LEU A 36 -1.51 -3.25 -4.21
CA LEU A 36 -1.37 -1.80 -4.29
C LEU A 36 -2.77 -1.19 -4.17
N GLY A 37 -2.94 -0.32 -3.19
CA GLY A 37 -4.14 0.51 -3.10
C GLY A 37 -4.02 1.73 -4.01
N SER A 38 -5.15 2.28 -4.42
CA SER A 38 -5.23 3.56 -5.12
C SER A 38 -6.54 4.25 -4.80
N PHE A 39 -6.52 5.57 -4.78
CA PHE A 39 -7.75 6.35 -4.77
C PHE A 39 -8.47 6.25 -6.13
N PRO A 40 -9.78 6.57 -6.18
CA PRO A 40 -10.51 6.75 -7.42
C PRO A 40 -9.82 7.77 -8.34
N ASP A 41 -10.14 7.73 -9.64
CA ASP A 41 -9.65 8.73 -10.58
C ASP A 41 -10.02 10.15 -10.14
N GLY A 42 -9.10 11.09 -10.31
CA GLY A 42 -9.25 12.47 -9.84
C GLY A 42 -8.79 12.73 -8.39
N TYR A 43 -8.39 11.72 -7.63
CA TYR A 43 -7.93 11.88 -6.25
C TYR A 43 -6.51 11.35 -6.00
N ASP A 44 -5.79 12.05 -5.13
CA ASP A 44 -4.47 11.63 -4.61
C ASP A 44 -4.30 12.09 -3.15
N VAL A 45 -3.10 11.90 -2.59
CA VAL A 45 -2.77 12.40 -1.25
C VAL A 45 -2.92 13.92 -1.15
N CYS A 46 -2.50 14.67 -2.16
CA CYS A 46 -2.58 16.13 -2.24
C CYS A 46 -3.19 16.60 -3.57
N ASP A 47 -3.60 17.87 -3.60
CA ASP A 47 -3.96 18.55 -4.84
C ASP A 47 -2.76 18.59 -5.81
N CYS A 48 -3.03 18.33 -7.09
CA CYS A 48 -2.06 18.43 -8.17
C CYS A 48 -2.76 18.84 -9.46
N ASP A 49 -2.36 19.97 -10.05
CA ASP A 49 -3.00 20.49 -11.26
C ASP A 49 -2.62 19.73 -12.52
N ALA A 50 -1.40 19.16 -12.55
CA ALA A 50 -0.92 18.35 -13.66
C ALA A 50 0.07 17.30 -13.15
N PRO A 51 -0.34 16.05 -12.95
CA PRO A 51 0.59 15.01 -12.55
C PRO A 51 1.65 14.80 -13.64
N ALA A 52 2.91 14.80 -13.26
CA ALA A 52 4.05 14.66 -14.16
C ALA A 52 4.01 13.33 -14.97
N LYS A 53 3.34 12.31 -14.44
CA LYS A 53 3.09 11.03 -15.12
C LYS A 53 1.67 10.56 -14.80
N PRO A 54 0.76 10.53 -15.80
CA PRO A 54 -0.56 9.92 -15.61
C PRO A 54 -0.41 8.47 -15.16
N ARG A 55 -1.15 8.07 -14.13
CA ARG A 55 -1.20 6.67 -13.73
C ARG A 55 -1.90 5.85 -14.81
N PRO A 56 -1.48 4.61 -15.08
CA PRO A 56 -2.20 3.75 -16.01
C PRO A 56 -3.67 3.61 -15.61
N GLY A 57 -4.59 3.94 -16.54
CA GLY A 57 -6.03 3.86 -16.29
C GLY A 57 -6.68 5.11 -15.72
N THR A 58 -5.94 6.22 -15.55
CA THR A 58 -6.48 7.51 -15.12
C THR A 58 -6.64 8.48 -16.31
N SER A 59 -7.48 9.49 -16.14
CA SER A 59 -7.75 10.52 -17.15
C SER A 59 -6.58 11.49 -17.37
N GLY A 60 -5.59 11.51 -16.47
CA GLY A 60 -4.45 12.43 -16.54
C GLY A 60 -4.80 13.90 -16.26
N GLY A 61 -5.99 14.16 -15.73
CA GLY A 61 -6.45 15.49 -15.32
C GLY A 61 -5.92 15.91 -13.94
N PRO A 62 -6.37 17.07 -13.44
CA PRO A 62 -6.05 17.53 -12.09
C PRO A 62 -6.47 16.52 -11.03
N LEU A 63 -5.64 16.38 -9.99
CA LEU A 63 -5.93 15.54 -8.85
C LEU A 63 -6.31 16.41 -7.66
N ARG A 64 -7.24 15.92 -6.84
CA ARG A 64 -7.65 16.55 -5.59
C ARG A 64 -7.21 15.72 -4.41
N ALA A 65 -6.91 16.38 -3.30
CA ALA A 65 -6.63 15.69 -2.05
C ALA A 65 -7.81 14.80 -1.65
N ALA A 66 -7.54 13.55 -1.32
CA ALA A 66 -8.59 12.63 -0.87
C ALA A 66 -9.25 13.14 0.40
N THR A 67 -10.58 13.22 0.39
CA THR A 67 -11.39 13.54 1.57
C THR A 67 -11.55 12.31 2.47
N GLU A 68 -12.09 12.49 3.68
CA GLU A 68 -12.41 11.39 4.59
C GLU A 68 -13.30 10.33 3.92
N GLU A 69 -14.33 10.76 3.21
CA GLU A 69 -15.26 9.87 2.52
C GLU A 69 -14.55 9.07 1.42
N ILE A 70 -13.64 9.70 0.68
CA ILE A 70 -12.84 9.02 -0.36
C ILE A 70 -11.86 8.02 0.27
N MET A 71 -11.24 8.40 1.40
CA MET A 71 -10.35 7.51 2.14
C MET A 71 -11.10 6.30 2.69
N ASP A 72 -12.28 6.50 3.29
CA ASP A 72 -13.13 5.42 3.81
C ASP A 72 -13.61 4.47 2.71
N ALA A 73 -14.13 5.02 1.63
CA ALA A 73 -14.58 4.22 0.49
C ALA A 73 -13.42 3.39 -0.12
N SER A 74 -12.21 3.96 -0.13
CA SER A 74 -11.03 3.27 -0.65
C SER A 74 -10.57 2.15 0.28
N ILE A 75 -10.60 2.36 1.60
CA ILE A 75 -10.35 1.30 2.58
C ILE A 75 -11.40 0.19 2.42
N GLN A 76 -12.68 0.53 2.38
CA GLN A 76 -13.76 -0.46 2.25
C GLN A 76 -13.59 -1.31 0.99
N LYS A 77 -13.27 -0.70 -0.14
CA LYS A 77 -12.99 -1.41 -1.39
C LYS A 77 -11.83 -2.41 -1.26
N LEU A 78 -10.75 -2.04 -0.56
CA LEU A 78 -9.65 -2.95 -0.29
C LEU A 78 -10.07 -4.12 0.62
N LEU A 79 -10.83 -3.82 1.67
CA LEU A 79 -11.33 -4.86 2.58
C LEU A 79 -12.21 -5.88 1.85
N ASP A 80 -13.04 -5.43 0.91
CA ASP A 80 -13.88 -6.34 0.11
C ASP A 80 -13.03 -7.23 -0.81
N VAL A 81 -11.97 -6.69 -1.40
CA VAL A 81 -10.99 -7.47 -2.17
C VAL A 81 -10.28 -8.48 -1.27
N PHE A 82 -9.82 -8.08 -0.08
CA PHE A 82 -9.11 -8.97 0.84
C PHE A 82 -10.02 -10.09 1.37
N ALA A 83 -11.32 -9.83 1.53
CA ALA A 83 -12.30 -10.86 1.90
C ALA A 83 -12.36 -12.01 0.87
N VAL A 84 -12.26 -11.71 -0.42
CA VAL A 84 -12.18 -12.73 -1.47
C VAL A 84 -10.91 -13.57 -1.30
N TYR A 85 -9.75 -12.94 -1.10
CA TYR A 85 -8.50 -13.67 -0.89
C TYR A 85 -8.50 -14.52 0.38
N GLN A 86 -9.07 -14.01 1.48
CA GLN A 86 -9.24 -14.80 2.70
C GLN A 86 -10.11 -16.04 2.42
N THR A 87 -11.21 -15.89 1.68
CA THR A 87 -12.07 -17.01 1.28
C THR A 87 -11.32 -18.02 0.41
N CYS A 88 -10.37 -17.59 -0.41
CA CYS A 88 -9.48 -18.45 -1.19
C CYS A 88 -8.36 -19.11 -0.36
N GLY A 89 -8.29 -18.85 0.96
CA GLY A 89 -7.30 -19.47 1.83
C GLY A 89 -5.99 -18.69 2.00
N PHE A 90 -5.92 -17.42 1.58
CA PHE A 90 -4.74 -16.59 1.84
C PHE A 90 -4.66 -16.23 3.33
N ASP A 91 -3.45 -16.26 3.88
CA ASP A 91 -3.18 -16.04 5.30
C ASP A 91 -3.07 -14.55 5.67
N GLY A 92 -3.01 -13.66 4.70
CA GLY A 92 -2.86 -12.23 4.96
C GLY A 92 -2.60 -11.41 3.71
N VAL A 93 -2.22 -10.17 3.95
CA VAL A 93 -1.92 -9.16 2.92
C VAL A 93 -0.53 -8.57 3.08
N SER A 94 0.10 -8.23 1.97
CA SER A 94 1.33 -7.44 1.89
C SER A 94 0.99 -6.08 1.30
N LEU A 95 1.00 -5.05 2.13
CA LEU A 95 0.69 -3.67 1.75
C LEU A 95 1.96 -2.97 1.29
N HIS A 96 2.06 -2.72 0.00
CA HIS A 96 3.21 -2.03 -0.56
C HIS A 96 3.07 -0.51 -0.33
N MET A 97 3.75 -0.01 0.68
CA MET A 97 3.78 1.39 1.09
C MET A 97 5.16 2.04 0.91
N SER A 98 6.05 1.42 0.12
CA SER A 98 7.28 2.08 -0.34
C SER A 98 7.02 2.77 -1.66
N TYR A 99 7.93 3.67 -2.06
CA TYR A 99 7.79 4.54 -3.22
C TYR A 99 6.62 5.54 -3.12
N GLN A 100 6.88 6.75 -3.55
CA GLN A 100 5.98 7.90 -3.42
C GLN A 100 4.67 7.77 -4.22
N SER A 101 4.54 6.76 -5.08
CA SER A 101 3.43 6.63 -6.01
C SER A 101 2.27 5.76 -5.54
N PHE A 102 2.37 5.18 -4.36
CA PHE A 102 1.36 4.23 -3.88
C PHE A 102 0.62 4.73 -2.65
N PHE A 103 -0.61 4.28 -2.56
CA PHE A 103 -1.66 4.61 -1.61
C PHE A 103 -1.16 4.95 -0.19
N GLY A 104 -0.40 4.09 0.47
CA GLY A 104 0.15 4.35 1.80
C GLY A 104 1.46 5.14 1.78
N GLY A 105 2.36 4.82 0.85
CA GLY A 105 3.67 5.45 0.73
C GLY A 105 3.59 6.94 0.40
N SER A 106 2.62 7.34 -0.42
CA SER A 106 2.39 8.75 -0.73
C SER A 106 2.01 9.58 0.50
N PHE A 107 1.34 8.97 1.49
CA PHE A 107 1.07 9.65 2.76
C PHE A 107 2.30 9.74 3.65
N LEU A 108 3.11 8.69 3.71
CA LEU A 108 4.28 8.62 4.60
C LEU A 108 5.39 9.59 4.18
N SER A 109 5.63 9.73 2.86
CA SER A 109 6.72 10.55 2.35
C SER A 109 6.41 12.05 2.37
N PRO A 110 7.25 12.88 3.02
CA PRO A 110 7.12 14.34 2.95
C PRO A 110 7.35 14.90 1.53
N LEU A 111 7.98 14.12 0.63
CA LEU A 111 8.20 14.53 -0.76
C LEU A 111 6.90 14.52 -1.58
N THR A 112 5.87 13.82 -1.13
CA THR A 112 4.57 13.71 -1.79
C THR A 112 3.43 14.22 -0.95
N ASN A 113 3.52 14.11 0.37
CA ASN A 113 2.50 14.56 1.30
C ASN A 113 2.73 16.01 1.73
N HIS A 114 2.11 16.93 1.02
CA HIS A 114 2.15 18.36 1.33
C HIS A 114 0.87 18.85 2.04
N ARG A 115 0.10 17.94 2.63
CA ARG A 115 -1.13 18.28 3.36
C ARG A 115 -0.82 19.13 4.58
N THR A 116 -1.74 20.05 4.88
CA THR A 116 -1.67 20.94 6.06
C THR A 116 -2.70 20.58 7.14
N ASP A 117 -3.51 19.54 6.86
CA ASP A 117 -4.48 18.99 7.81
C ASP A 117 -3.88 17.89 8.70
N GLU A 118 -4.74 17.15 9.38
CA GLU A 118 -4.35 16.07 10.30
C GLU A 118 -3.69 14.85 9.63
N TYR A 119 -3.56 14.82 8.32
CA TYR A 119 -2.86 13.79 7.54
C TYR A 119 -1.51 14.25 7.00
N GLY A 120 -1.07 15.48 7.31
CA GLY A 120 0.18 16.07 6.83
C GLY A 120 1.12 16.56 7.92
N GLY A 121 2.29 17.05 7.51
CA GLY A 121 3.30 17.58 8.42
C GLY A 121 4.12 16.49 9.13
N CYS A 122 3.99 16.34 10.46
CA CYS A 122 4.79 15.38 11.22
C CYS A 122 4.43 13.92 10.88
N LEU A 123 5.37 12.98 11.15
CA LEU A 123 5.18 11.57 10.82
C LEU A 123 3.89 10.99 11.42
N LYS A 124 3.57 11.31 12.66
CA LYS A 124 2.35 10.83 13.32
C LYS A 124 1.09 11.12 12.50
N ASN A 125 1.03 12.29 11.86
CA ASN A 125 -0.06 12.67 10.98
C ASN A 125 0.02 11.93 9.65
N ARG A 126 1.20 11.90 9.02
CA ARG A 126 1.43 11.19 7.75
C ARG A 126 1.15 9.69 7.86
N ALA A 127 1.41 9.09 9.02
CA ALA A 127 1.12 7.69 9.30
C ALA A 127 -0.36 7.39 9.60
N ARG A 128 -1.20 8.40 9.85
CA ARG A 128 -2.60 8.23 10.27
C ARG A 128 -3.41 7.38 9.30
N PHE A 129 -3.38 7.70 8.01
CA PHE A 129 -4.11 6.94 7.00
C PHE A 129 -3.55 5.51 6.78
N PRO A 130 -2.23 5.29 6.60
CA PRO A 130 -1.66 3.95 6.55
C PRO A 130 -2.02 3.07 7.75
N LEU A 131 -1.92 3.59 8.96
CA LEU A 131 -2.27 2.84 10.18
C LEU A 131 -3.77 2.61 10.34
N ARG A 132 -4.62 3.54 9.86
CA ARG A 132 -6.07 3.35 9.80
C ARG A 132 -6.44 2.17 8.89
N LEU A 133 -5.79 2.04 7.73
CA LEU A 133 -5.96 0.87 6.86
C LEU A 133 -5.56 -0.43 7.57
N CYS A 134 -4.38 -0.48 8.22
CA CYS A 134 -3.93 -1.66 8.95
C CYS A 134 -4.93 -2.03 10.08
N ARG A 135 -5.41 -1.05 10.83
CA ARG A 135 -6.42 -1.26 11.87
C ARG A 135 -7.71 -1.83 11.30
N ALA A 136 -8.22 -1.25 10.21
CA ALA A 136 -9.44 -1.73 9.56
C ALA A 136 -9.32 -3.19 9.07
N ILE A 137 -8.13 -3.60 8.61
CA ILE A 137 -7.86 -4.99 8.24
C ILE A 137 -7.95 -5.88 9.48
N LYS A 138 -7.26 -5.53 10.57
CA LYS A 138 -7.30 -6.32 11.82
C LYS A 138 -8.70 -6.39 12.44
N GLU A 139 -9.45 -5.30 12.41
CA GLU A 139 -10.84 -5.27 12.89
C GLU A 139 -11.76 -6.17 12.08
N ARG A 140 -11.60 -6.22 10.76
CA ARG A 140 -12.47 -7.02 9.89
C ARG A 140 -12.11 -8.50 9.85
N PHE A 141 -10.81 -8.83 9.85
CA PHE A 141 -10.33 -10.20 9.58
C PHE A 141 -9.75 -10.91 10.81
N GLY A 142 -9.58 -10.19 11.92
CA GLY A 142 -9.01 -10.74 13.15
C GLY A 142 -7.47 -10.77 13.16
N THR A 143 -6.92 -11.24 14.27
CA THR A 143 -5.47 -11.26 14.52
C THR A 143 -4.73 -12.31 13.70
N ASP A 144 -5.41 -13.38 13.31
CA ASP A 144 -4.79 -14.49 12.56
C ASP A 144 -4.56 -14.14 11.08
N PHE A 145 -5.22 -13.10 10.57
CA PHE A 145 -4.99 -12.60 9.22
C PHE A 145 -3.79 -11.63 9.24
N LEU A 146 -2.69 -12.07 8.64
CA LEU A 146 -1.41 -11.38 8.70
C LEU A 146 -1.43 -10.06 7.91
N VAL A 147 -0.85 -9.03 8.48
CA VAL A 147 -0.62 -7.74 7.84
C VAL A 147 0.88 -7.49 7.73
N GLU A 148 1.39 -7.60 6.52
CA GLU A 148 2.74 -7.16 6.17
C GLU A 148 2.69 -5.76 5.58
N VAL A 149 3.60 -4.90 5.98
CA VAL A 149 3.78 -3.56 5.41
C VAL A 149 5.20 -3.40 4.91
N LEU A 150 5.33 -3.05 3.63
CA LEU A 150 6.61 -2.71 3.00
C LEU A 150 6.74 -1.19 2.91
N ILE A 151 7.74 -0.63 3.58
CA ILE A 151 8.06 0.81 3.55
C ILE A 151 9.47 1.09 3.02
N SER A 152 9.73 2.34 2.61
CA SER A 152 11.09 2.83 2.40
C SER A 152 11.77 3.05 3.75
N GLY A 153 12.99 2.55 3.93
CA GLY A 153 13.78 2.75 5.15
C GLY A 153 14.32 4.16 5.26
N GLU A 154 14.73 4.70 4.12
CA GLU A 154 15.21 6.07 3.95
C GLU A 154 14.93 6.52 2.51
N GLU A 155 14.64 7.78 2.33
CA GLU A 155 14.50 8.41 1.03
C GLU A 155 15.56 9.51 0.87
N ARG A 156 15.66 10.10 -0.32
CA ARG A 156 16.52 11.26 -0.57
C ARG A 156 16.23 12.42 0.40
N ALA A 157 17.12 13.40 0.44
CA ALA A 157 17.00 14.59 1.29
C ALA A 157 15.60 15.22 1.22
N GLY A 158 14.97 15.39 2.39
CA GLY A 158 13.61 15.89 2.52
C GLY A 158 12.51 14.83 2.45
N GLY A 159 12.84 13.54 2.22
CA GLY A 159 11.92 12.41 2.28
C GLY A 159 11.86 11.76 3.66
N ILE A 160 11.45 10.48 3.69
CA ILE A 160 11.42 9.66 4.90
C ILE A 160 12.86 9.50 5.42
N SER A 161 13.07 9.76 6.70
CA SER A 161 14.33 9.52 7.38
C SER A 161 14.33 8.18 8.11
N VAL A 162 15.51 7.72 8.52
CA VAL A 162 15.64 6.52 9.39
C VAL A 162 14.87 6.71 10.70
N ASP A 163 14.88 7.93 11.27
CA ASP A 163 14.11 8.24 12.49
C ASP A 163 12.61 8.15 12.25
N ASP A 164 12.10 8.61 11.09
CA ASP A 164 10.69 8.42 10.69
C ASP A 164 10.35 6.93 10.62
N THR A 165 11.23 6.11 10.05
CA THR A 165 11.02 4.65 9.95
C THR A 165 10.97 3.99 11.32
N ILE A 166 11.85 4.37 12.25
CA ILE A 166 11.85 3.90 13.64
C ILE A 166 10.56 4.34 14.35
N GLU A 167 10.14 5.58 14.18
CA GLU A 167 8.90 6.08 14.79
C GLU A 167 7.66 5.39 14.19
N PHE A 168 7.62 5.20 12.86
CA PHE A 168 6.54 4.45 12.21
C PHE A 168 6.42 3.03 12.78
N SER A 169 7.54 2.34 12.96
CA SER A 169 7.54 0.97 13.50
C SER A 169 6.89 0.90 14.90
N LYS A 170 7.14 1.91 15.74
CA LYS A 170 6.54 2.01 17.07
C LYS A 170 5.04 2.33 17.00
N LEU A 171 4.63 3.22 16.09
CA LEU A 171 3.21 3.56 15.88
C LEU A 171 2.40 2.38 15.30
N ALA A 172 3.07 1.48 14.57
CA ALA A 172 2.46 0.32 13.94
C ALA A 172 2.39 -0.91 14.85
N GLU A 173 2.97 -0.86 16.05
CA GLU A 173 2.97 -1.97 17.01
C GLU A 173 1.54 -2.44 17.31
N GLY A 174 1.32 -3.76 17.20
CA GLY A 174 0.01 -4.39 17.38
C GLY A 174 -0.96 -4.24 16.19
N LEU A 175 -0.61 -3.46 15.15
CA LEU A 175 -1.41 -3.31 13.92
C LEU A 175 -0.83 -4.09 12.74
N ILE A 176 0.46 -4.37 12.75
CA ILE A 176 1.16 -5.12 11.70
C ILE A 176 1.90 -6.30 12.31
N ASP A 177 2.08 -7.36 11.54
CA ASP A 177 2.79 -8.57 11.95
C ASP A 177 4.20 -8.61 11.36
N ILE A 178 4.37 -8.05 10.16
CA ILE A 178 5.65 -8.04 9.44
C ILE A 178 5.92 -6.63 8.91
N LEU A 179 7.08 -6.09 9.25
CA LEU A 179 7.58 -4.84 8.65
C LEU A 179 8.74 -5.17 7.72
N GLN A 180 8.53 -4.98 6.43
CA GLN A 180 9.58 -5.09 5.42
C GLN A 180 10.12 -3.70 5.10
N ILE A 181 11.45 -3.53 5.20
CA ILE A 181 12.12 -2.26 4.97
C ILE A 181 12.93 -2.36 3.69
N ARG A 182 12.72 -1.43 2.76
CA ARG A 182 13.53 -1.27 1.56
C ARG A 182 14.55 -0.15 1.74
N ALA A 183 15.79 -0.45 1.41
CA ALA A 183 16.90 0.51 1.45
C ALA A 183 17.07 1.24 0.10
N MET A 184 15.96 1.52 -0.62
CA MET A 184 16.04 2.12 -1.97
C MET A 184 15.19 3.36 -2.10
N ASP A 185 15.79 4.43 -2.62
CA ASP A 185 15.08 5.55 -3.20
C ASP A 185 14.80 5.28 -4.70
N ILE A 186 13.59 5.58 -5.16
CA ILE A 186 13.17 5.37 -6.54
C ILE A 186 14.00 6.18 -7.55
N GLU A 187 14.61 7.29 -7.12
CA GLU A 187 15.48 8.13 -7.98
C GLU A 187 16.90 7.59 -8.11
N LEU A 188 17.33 6.73 -7.19
CA LEU A 188 18.60 6.02 -7.30
C LEU A 188 18.44 4.72 -8.08
N SER A 189 17.22 4.32 -8.42
CA SER A 189 16.99 3.14 -9.25
C SER A 189 17.25 3.49 -10.71
N HIS A 190 18.10 2.70 -11.38
CA HIS A 190 18.26 2.71 -12.83
C HIS A 190 16.89 2.64 -13.52
N PRO A 191 16.70 3.20 -14.74
CA PRO A 191 15.44 3.11 -15.50
C PRO A 191 14.84 1.71 -15.62
N THR A 192 15.61 0.66 -15.37
CA THR A 192 15.22 -0.75 -15.32
C THR A 192 14.77 -1.22 -13.93
N GLY A 193 14.79 -0.37 -12.90
CA GLY A 193 14.43 -0.74 -11.53
C GLY A 193 15.52 -1.47 -10.74
N TYR A 194 16.74 -1.55 -11.26
CA TYR A 194 17.88 -2.12 -10.54
C TYR A 194 18.87 -1.01 -10.17
N ASN A 195 19.34 -1.03 -8.93
CA ASN A 195 20.50 -0.21 -8.54
C ASN A 195 21.75 -0.84 -9.12
N SER A 196 22.53 -0.06 -9.86
CA SER A 196 23.94 -0.38 -10.05
C SER A 196 24.62 -0.07 -8.72
N VAL A 197 25.08 -1.11 -8.03
CA VAL A 197 26.05 -0.94 -6.93
C VAL A 197 27.40 -0.89 -7.62
N ASP A 198 27.96 0.31 -7.76
CA ASP A 198 29.35 0.50 -8.13
C ASP A 198 30.23 0.32 -6.89
#